data_2dff60e6024a764ebd6fccec4cfcfd79
#
_entry.id   2dff60e6024a764ebd6fccec4cfcfd79
#
_cell.length_a   1.000
_cell.length_b   1.000
_cell.length_c   1.000
_cell.angle_alpha   90.00
_cell.angle_beta   90.00
_cell.angle_gamma   90.00
#
_symmetry.space_group_name_H-M   'P 1'
#
loop_
_entity.id
_entity.type
_entity.pdbx_description
1 polymer ?
#
loop_
_entity_poly.entity_id
_entity_poly.type
_entity_poly.pdbx_seq_one_letter_code
_entity_poly.pdbx_strand_id
1 'polypeptide(L)'
;MGAPVRLASRLFSDPREVSELADLFANVWQICWVTSDLDKGMELLRERFGVEHCVEVPTDGATFLKGDEPAEWEARVAMGARGGPILELIEPVAGEVDFYRRFLPADGSADLRLHHLATFIPLGDEAWASLEALLARHGLSVDYTVLIPDRVRAGYVDTTALLGHWLEVCQLQAADIEFFSGLVAESA
;
A
#
# COMPACT_ATOMS: atom_id res chain seq x y z
N MET A 1 28.85 4.02 7.62
CA MET A 1 28.10 4.09 6.35
C MET A 1 27.75 2.65 5.90
N GLY A 2 26.65 2.03 6.35
CA GLY A 2 26.29 0.65 5.99
C GLY A 2 24.91 0.18 6.43
N ALA A 3 24.21 0.91 7.31
CA ALA A 3 22.93 0.49 7.84
C ALA A 3 21.72 0.73 6.91
N PRO A 4 21.54 1.89 6.23
CA PRO A 4 20.34 2.17 5.46
C PRO A 4 20.19 1.27 4.22
N VAL A 5 21.26 1.01 3.50
CA VAL A 5 21.26 0.14 2.31
C VAL A 5 20.89 -1.32 2.66
N ARG A 6 21.27 -1.78 3.88
CA ARG A 6 20.92 -3.13 4.34
C ARG A 6 19.45 -3.27 4.72
N LEU A 7 18.79 -2.19 5.17
CA LEU A 7 17.38 -2.23 5.53
C LEU A 7 16.50 -2.25 4.27
N ALA A 8 16.79 -1.38 3.31
CA ALA A 8 16.11 -1.36 2.03
C ALA A 8 16.23 -2.72 1.30
N SER A 9 17.43 -3.33 1.30
CA SER A 9 17.63 -4.65 0.71
C SER A 9 16.90 -5.79 1.43
N ARG A 10 16.47 -5.59 2.68
CA ARG A 10 15.65 -6.57 3.42
C ARG A 10 14.16 -6.40 3.16
N LEU A 11 13.69 -5.16 3.02
CA LEU A 11 12.29 -4.88 2.73
C LEU A 11 11.87 -5.38 1.35
N PHE A 12 12.80 -5.31 0.37
CA PHE A 12 12.56 -5.69 -1.02
C PHE A 12 13.43 -6.89 -1.45
N SER A 13 13.81 -7.77 -0.51
CA SER A 13 14.41 -9.06 -0.87
C SER A 13 13.41 -9.91 -1.66
N ASP A 14 13.91 -10.81 -2.50
CA ASP A 14 13.14 -11.63 -3.44
C ASP A 14 11.78 -12.06 -2.83
N PRO A 15 10.66 -11.68 -3.44
CA PRO A 15 9.34 -12.05 -2.95
C PRO A 15 9.23 -13.58 -2.97
N ARG A 16 8.80 -14.14 -1.85
CA ARG A 16 8.57 -15.58 -1.75
C ARG A 16 7.31 -15.95 -2.54
N GLU A 17 7.31 -17.14 -3.10
CA GLU A 17 6.07 -17.73 -3.59
C GLU A 17 5.06 -17.79 -2.44
N VAL A 18 3.83 -17.35 -2.74
CA VAL A 18 2.74 -17.35 -1.78
C VAL A 18 1.96 -18.65 -1.94
N SER A 19 2.16 -19.57 -1.02
CA SER A 19 1.48 -20.87 -1.00
C SER A 19 0.39 -20.94 0.06
N GLU A 20 0.53 -20.17 1.13
CA GLU A 20 -0.41 -20.04 2.24
C GLU A 20 -0.67 -18.56 2.57
N LEU A 21 -1.81 -18.24 3.19
CA LEU A 21 -2.12 -16.85 3.59
C LEU A 21 -1.06 -16.24 4.51
N ALA A 22 -0.42 -17.06 5.34
CA ALA A 22 0.66 -16.59 6.22
C ALA A 22 1.88 -16.06 5.46
N ASP A 23 2.12 -16.54 4.24
CA ASP A 23 3.24 -16.08 3.42
C ASP A 23 3.09 -14.61 3.01
N LEU A 24 1.84 -14.12 2.89
CA LEU A 24 1.56 -12.72 2.58
C LEU A 24 2.15 -11.76 3.63
N PHE A 25 2.26 -12.18 4.90
CA PHE A 25 2.83 -11.33 5.95
C PHE A 25 4.36 -11.35 5.99
N ALA A 26 5.00 -12.29 5.30
CA ALA A 26 6.47 -12.38 5.28
C ALA A 26 7.12 -11.24 4.49
N ASN A 27 6.38 -10.63 3.57
CA ASN A 27 6.84 -9.60 2.63
C ASN A 27 6.13 -8.26 2.85
N VAL A 28 5.64 -7.97 4.07
CA VAL A 28 5.05 -6.66 4.38
C VAL A 28 6.12 -5.59 4.31
N TRP A 29 5.91 -4.62 3.43
CA TRP A 29 6.84 -3.54 3.15
C TRP A 29 6.27 -2.14 3.37
N GLN A 30 4.92 -2.03 3.49
CA GLN A 30 4.21 -0.76 3.62
C GLN A 30 3.10 -0.86 4.66
N ILE A 31 2.86 0.25 5.34
CA ILE A 31 1.73 0.46 6.26
C ILE A 31 1.00 1.70 5.79
N CYS A 32 -0.31 1.58 5.55
CA CYS A 32 -1.13 2.69 5.09
C CYS A 32 -2.15 3.15 6.11
N TRP A 33 -2.26 4.46 6.25
CA TRP A 33 -3.34 5.12 6.98
C TRP A 33 -4.18 5.98 6.04
N VAL A 34 -5.46 6.10 6.34
CA VAL A 34 -6.33 7.10 5.73
C VAL A 34 -6.48 8.30 6.65
N THR A 35 -6.66 9.46 6.03
CA THR A 35 -6.89 10.74 6.68
C THR A 35 -7.91 11.56 5.88
N SER A 36 -8.59 12.50 6.53
CA SER A 36 -9.48 13.46 5.87
C SER A 36 -8.74 14.71 5.34
N ASP A 37 -7.42 14.83 5.60
CA ASP A 37 -6.59 15.98 5.22
C ASP A 37 -5.14 15.51 5.13
N LEU A 38 -4.65 15.34 3.88
CA LEU A 38 -3.32 14.78 3.62
C LEU A 38 -2.20 15.67 4.18
N ASP A 39 -2.37 16.99 4.06
CA ASP A 39 -1.34 17.94 4.49
C ASP A 39 -1.14 17.89 6.02
N LYS A 40 -2.24 17.84 6.78
CA LYS A 40 -2.19 17.63 8.23
C LYS A 40 -1.67 16.24 8.60
N GLY A 41 -2.02 15.22 7.83
CA GLY A 41 -1.50 13.86 8.02
C GLY A 41 0.01 13.81 7.87
N MET A 42 0.58 14.43 6.84
CA MET A 42 2.02 14.55 6.63
C MET A 42 2.70 15.37 7.77
N GLU A 43 2.07 16.48 8.20
CA GLU A 43 2.57 17.26 9.33
C GLU A 43 2.62 16.43 10.62
N LEU A 44 1.58 15.66 10.90
CA LEU A 44 1.52 14.76 12.04
C LEU A 44 2.61 13.69 12.01
N LEU A 45 2.86 13.08 10.85
CA LEU A 45 3.96 12.12 10.67
C LEU A 45 5.31 12.77 10.95
N ARG A 46 5.54 13.99 10.45
CA ARG A 46 6.79 14.72 10.69
C ARG A 46 6.96 15.08 12.16
N GLU A 47 5.97 15.70 12.79
CA GLU A 47 6.09 16.26 14.14
C GLU A 47 6.10 15.20 15.24
N ARG A 48 5.30 14.14 15.08
CA ARG A 48 5.10 13.15 16.14
C ARG A 48 5.94 11.89 15.95
N PHE A 49 6.25 11.54 14.70
CA PHE A 49 6.95 10.30 14.38
C PHE A 49 8.32 10.53 13.73
N GLY A 50 8.69 11.79 13.46
CA GLY A 50 10.00 12.16 12.90
C GLY A 50 10.20 11.68 11.48
N VAL A 51 9.13 11.58 10.68
CA VAL A 51 9.19 11.25 9.25
C VAL A 51 9.46 12.54 8.49
N GLU A 52 10.74 12.90 8.35
CA GLU A 52 11.17 14.17 7.75
C GLU A 52 10.86 14.24 6.25
N HIS A 53 10.99 13.10 5.55
CA HIS A 53 10.74 12.99 4.12
C HIS A 53 9.44 12.23 3.87
N CYS A 54 8.37 12.97 3.66
CA CYS A 54 7.09 12.47 3.19
C CYS A 54 6.70 13.27 1.96
N VAL A 55 6.50 12.61 0.84
CA VAL A 55 6.25 13.26 -0.47
C VAL A 55 4.91 12.82 -1.02
N GLU A 56 4.16 13.76 -1.58
CA GLU A 56 2.96 13.44 -2.33
C GLU A 56 3.35 12.80 -3.66
N VAL A 57 2.73 11.67 -3.98
CA VAL A 57 3.00 10.91 -5.20
C VAL A 57 1.83 11.08 -6.18
N PRO A 58 2.12 11.29 -7.48
CA PRO A 58 1.06 11.43 -8.48
C PRO A 58 0.31 10.10 -8.65
N THR A 59 -1.00 10.19 -8.72
CA THR A 59 -1.91 9.08 -9.03
C THR A 59 -2.41 9.13 -10.47
N ASP A 60 -1.96 10.12 -11.24
CA ASP A 60 -2.34 10.32 -12.64
C ASP A 60 -1.95 9.12 -13.51
N GLY A 61 -2.87 8.71 -14.38
CA GLY A 61 -2.65 7.57 -15.28
C GLY A 61 -2.85 6.19 -14.64
N ALA A 62 -3.20 6.13 -13.36
CA ALA A 62 -3.64 4.88 -12.75
C ALA A 62 -5.03 4.49 -13.29
N THR A 63 -5.23 3.21 -13.59
CA THR A 63 -6.54 2.61 -13.83
C THR A 63 -7.00 1.95 -12.53
N PHE A 64 -8.21 2.29 -12.11
CA PHE A 64 -8.84 1.68 -10.95
C PHE A 64 -9.94 0.73 -11.41
N LEU A 65 -9.94 -0.49 -10.87
CA LEU A 65 -10.95 -1.50 -11.14
C LEU A 65 -11.68 -1.87 -9.84
N LYS A 66 -12.99 -2.08 -9.94
CA LYS A 66 -13.81 -2.71 -8.92
C LYS A 66 -14.23 -4.08 -9.41
N GLY A 67 -13.64 -5.13 -8.83
CA GLY A 67 -13.58 -6.42 -9.51
C GLY A 67 -12.83 -6.26 -10.83
N ASP A 68 -13.48 -6.65 -11.94
CA ASP A 68 -12.92 -6.54 -13.29
C ASP A 68 -13.41 -5.29 -14.06
N GLU A 69 -14.27 -4.46 -13.45
CA GLU A 69 -14.89 -3.31 -14.12
C GLU A 69 -14.14 -2.02 -13.81
N PRO A 70 -13.81 -1.19 -14.82
CA PRO A 70 -13.25 0.13 -14.58
C PRO A 70 -14.18 1.01 -13.75
N ALA A 71 -13.60 1.71 -12.79
CA ALA A 71 -14.33 2.61 -11.91
C ALA A 71 -13.60 3.95 -11.76
N GLU A 72 -14.35 5.02 -11.53
CA GLU A 72 -13.75 6.30 -11.19
C GLU A 72 -13.18 6.25 -9.78
N TRP A 73 -11.98 6.77 -9.61
CA TRP A 73 -11.29 6.83 -8.34
C TRP A 73 -10.38 8.05 -8.32
N GLU A 74 -10.46 8.80 -7.24
CA GLU A 74 -9.59 9.95 -7.00
C GLU A 74 -9.16 9.97 -5.53
N ALA A 75 -7.86 9.98 -5.31
CA ALA A 75 -7.27 10.09 -3.99
C ALA A 75 -5.96 10.87 -4.08
N ARG A 76 -5.63 11.61 -3.02
CA ARG A 76 -4.29 12.13 -2.81
C ARG A 76 -3.51 11.12 -1.99
N VAL A 77 -2.27 10.85 -2.38
CA VAL A 77 -1.41 9.84 -1.74
C VAL A 77 -0.07 10.47 -1.40
N ALA A 78 0.41 10.24 -0.19
CA ALA A 78 1.76 10.61 0.20
C ALA A 78 2.51 9.40 0.75
N MET A 79 3.81 9.35 0.50
CA MET A 79 4.67 8.26 0.95
C MET A 79 5.92 8.80 1.62
N GLY A 80 6.34 8.13 2.70
CA GLY A 80 7.55 8.44 3.44
C GLY A 80 8.12 7.20 4.12
N ALA A 81 9.24 7.37 4.83
CA ALA A 81 9.84 6.29 5.61
C ALA A 81 10.58 6.84 6.84
N ARG A 82 10.81 5.98 7.82
CA ARG A 82 11.67 6.27 8.97
C ARG A 82 12.46 5.02 9.38
N GLY A 83 13.38 4.60 8.51
CA GLY A 83 14.24 3.44 8.79
C GLY A 83 13.48 2.11 8.97
N GLY A 84 12.27 1.98 8.42
CA GLY A 84 11.39 0.83 8.49
C GLY A 84 10.59 0.66 7.21
N PRO A 85 9.37 0.14 7.28
CA PRO A 85 8.48 0.04 6.13
C PRO A 85 8.14 1.42 5.57
N ILE A 86 7.69 1.46 4.34
CA ILE A 86 7.09 2.66 3.76
C ILE A 86 5.81 2.99 4.53
N LEU A 87 5.65 4.27 4.82
CA LEU A 87 4.46 4.82 5.46
C LEU A 87 3.67 5.55 4.38
N GLU A 88 2.45 5.10 4.14
CA GLU A 88 1.56 5.70 3.16
C GLU A 88 0.42 6.42 3.86
N LEU A 89 0.05 7.56 3.33
CA LEU A 89 -1.16 8.30 3.68
C LEU A 89 -2.06 8.40 2.46
N ILE A 90 -3.36 8.16 2.64
CA ILE A 90 -4.37 8.33 1.60
C ILE A 90 -5.46 9.26 2.10
N GLU A 91 -5.71 10.32 1.32
CA GLU A 91 -6.90 11.17 1.43
C GLU A 91 -7.87 10.80 0.31
N PRO A 92 -9.01 10.15 0.60
CA PRO A 92 -10.01 9.78 -0.40
C PRO A 92 -10.79 11.01 -0.85
N VAL A 93 -10.77 11.34 -2.17
CA VAL A 93 -11.39 12.55 -2.73
C VAL A 93 -12.74 12.24 -3.36
N ALA A 94 -12.77 11.43 -4.41
CA ALA A 94 -14.00 11.16 -5.18
C ALA A 94 -14.03 9.76 -5.80
N GLY A 95 -15.19 9.37 -6.31
CA GLY A 95 -15.41 8.07 -6.96
C GLY A 95 -15.54 6.91 -5.96
N GLU A 96 -15.05 5.73 -6.34
CA GLU A 96 -15.12 4.49 -5.56
C GLU A 96 -14.08 4.49 -4.42
N VAL A 97 -14.30 5.36 -3.44
CA VAL A 97 -13.41 5.56 -2.28
C VAL A 97 -14.06 5.20 -0.95
N ASP A 98 -15.26 4.62 -0.94
CA ASP A 98 -16.00 4.32 0.29
C ASP A 98 -15.29 3.26 1.15
N PHE A 99 -14.50 2.37 0.53
CA PHE A 99 -13.69 1.41 1.28
C PHE A 99 -12.57 2.08 2.08
N TYR A 100 -12.11 3.29 1.70
CA TYR A 100 -11.25 4.14 2.51
C TYR A 100 -12.06 4.96 3.53
N ARG A 101 -13.16 5.63 3.06
CA ARG A 101 -13.94 6.58 3.85
C ARG A 101 -14.52 5.96 5.12
N ARG A 102 -14.89 4.69 5.09
CA ARG A 102 -15.44 3.98 6.26
C ARG A 102 -14.47 3.89 7.45
N PHE A 103 -13.18 4.13 7.22
CA PHE A 103 -12.17 4.17 8.28
C PHE A 103 -11.92 5.57 8.82
N LEU A 104 -12.36 6.61 8.13
CA LEU A 104 -12.18 7.98 8.59
C LEU A 104 -12.89 8.23 9.91
N PRO A 105 -12.36 9.11 10.79
CA PRO A 105 -12.99 9.47 12.03
C PRO A 105 -14.37 10.10 11.78
N ALA A 106 -15.38 9.66 12.53
CA ALA A 106 -16.75 10.15 12.39
C ALA A 106 -16.93 11.62 12.82
N ASP A 107 -15.98 12.16 13.59
CA ASP A 107 -15.96 13.57 14.03
C ASP A 107 -15.29 14.50 13.00
N GLY A 108 -14.83 13.95 11.87
CA GLY A 108 -14.16 14.70 10.82
C GLY A 108 -12.75 15.18 11.18
N SER A 109 -12.15 14.65 12.25
CA SER A 109 -10.74 14.94 12.57
C SER A 109 -9.82 14.39 11.47
N ALA A 110 -8.63 14.99 11.34
CA ALA A 110 -7.58 14.53 10.43
C ALA A 110 -6.70 13.42 11.05
N ASP A 111 -7.19 12.71 12.06
CA ASP A 111 -6.48 11.60 12.69
C ASP A 111 -6.23 10.47 11.70
N LEU A 112 -5.06 9.87 11.81
CA LEU A 112 -4.68 8.73 11.00
C LEU A 112 -5.41 7.47 11.45
N ARG A 113 -6.01 6.74 10.53
CA ARG A 113 -6.65 5.44 10.78
C ARG A 113 -6.02 4.38 9.90
N LEU A 114 -5.55 3.29 10.52
CA LEU A 114 -4.99 2.17 9.78
C LEU A 114 -6.00 1.65 8.77
N HIS A 115 -5.60 1.57 7.52
CA HIS A 115 -6.40 1.05 6.44
C HIS A 115 -5.90 -0.30 5.96
N HIS A 116 -4.63 -0.40 5.55
CA HIS A 116 -4.07 -1.65 5.07
C HIS A 116 -2.59 -1.83 5.40
N LEU A 117 -2.17 -3.07 5.31
CA LEU A 117 -0.78 -3.46 5.17
C LEU A 117 -0.56 -3.89 3.73
N ALA A 118 0.53 -3.42 3.11
CA ALA A 118 0.88 -3.88 1.78
C ALA A 118 1.99 -4.93 1.83
N THR A 119 1.80 -5.98 1.04
CA THR A 119 2.79 -7.02 0.78
C THR A 119 3.10 -7.06 -0.71
N PHE A 120 4.16 -7.72 -1.12
CA PHE A 120 4.43 -7.91 -2.53
C PHE A 120 4.69 -9.37 -2.88
N ILE A 121 4.35 -9.72 -4.12
CA ILE A 121 4.49 -11.05 -4.70
C ILE A 121 5.34 -10.98 -5.97
N PRO A 122 5.85 -12.12 -6.47
CA PRO A 122 6.58 -12.15 -7.73
C PRO A 122 5.80 -11.52 -8.88
N LEU A 123 6.53 -10.95 -9.84
CA LEU A 123 5.93 -10.39 -11.05
C LEU A 123 5.35 -11.47 -11.95
N GLY A 124 4.35 -11.10 -12.73
CA GLY A 124 3.77 -11.91 -13.79
C GLY A 124 2.37 -12.44 -13.46
N ASP A 125 1.63 -12.78 -14.52
CA ASP A 125 0.24 -13.22 -14.43
C ASP A 125 0.09 -14.58 -13.73
N GLU A 126 1.09 -15.45 -13.81
CA GLU A 126 1.06 -16.75 -13.13
C GLU A 126 1.07 -16.58 -11.60
N ALA A 127 1.91 -15.68 -11.08
CA ALA A 127 1.96 -15.38 -9.66
C ALA A 127 0.66 -14.74 -9.18
N TRP A 128 0.08 -13.85 -10.00
CA TRP A 128 -1.22 -13.23 -9.69
C TRP A 128 -2.35 -14.25 -9.69
N ALA A 129 -2.45 -15.11 -10.69
CA ALA A 129 -3.45 -16.17 -10.74
C ALA A 129 -3.32 -17.16 -9.57
N SER A 130 -2.09 -17.43 -9.13
CA SER A 130 -1.81 -18.27 -7.95
C SER A 130 -2.31 -17.61 -6.67
N LEU A 131 -2.13 -16.28 -6.53
CA LEU A 131 -2.70 -15.50 -5.44
C LEU A 131 -4.23 -15.59 -5.44
N GLU A 132 -4.89 -15.32 -6.57
CA GLU A 132 -6.35 -15.35 -6.67
C GLU A 132 -6.90 -16.74 -6.31
N ALA A 133 -6.25 -17.81 -6.79
CA ALA A 133 -6.61 -19.18 -6.44
C ALA A 133 -6.42 -19.48 -4.94
N LEU A 134 -5.37 -18.93 -4.32
CA LEU A 134 -5.17 -19.04 -2.87
C LEU A 134 -6.28 -18.32 -2.11
N LEU A 135 -6.56 -17.06 -2.45
CA LEU A 135 -7.60 -16.26 -1.80
C LEU A 135 -8.97 -16.95 -1.89
N ALA A 136 -9.33 -17.46 -3.09
CA ALA A 136 -10.59 -18.14 -3.30
C ALA A 136 -10.77 -19.40 -2.42
N ARG A 137 -9.70 -20.16 -2.15
CA ARG A 137 -9.75 -21.31 -1.23
C ARG A 137 -10.12 -20.91 0.21
N HIS A 138 -9.89 -19.64 0.57
CA HIS A 138 -10.19 -19.08 1.87
C HIS A 138 -11.43 -18.18 1.90
N GLY A 139 -12.20 -18.16 0.79
CA GLY A 139 -13.40 -17.32 0.67
C GLY A 139 -13.10 -15.82 0.57
N LEU A 140 -11.89 -15.47 0.12
CA LEU A 140 -11.43 -14.10 -0.12
C LEU A 140 -11.31 -13.85 -1.63
N SER A 141 -11.31 -12.58 -2.01
CA SER A 141 -11.10 -12.11 -3.39
C SER A 141 -10.30 -10.81 -3.41
N VAL A 142 -9.77 -10.47 -4.57
CA VAL A 142 -9.31 -9.11 -4.85
C VAL A 142 -10.54 -8.28 -5.24
N ASP A 143 -10.93 -7.33 -4.40
CA ASP A 143 -12.14 -6.55 -4.59
C ASP A 143 -11.91 -5.29 -5.42
N TYR A 144 -10.71 -4.69 -5.29
CA TYR A 144 -10.27 -3.54 -6.06
C TYR A 144 -8.85 -3.75 -6.58
N THR A 145 -8.56 -3.19 -7.76
CA THR A 145 -7.21 -3.24 -8.33
C THR A 145 -6.80 -1.85 -8.82
N VAL A 146 -5.58 -1.43 -8.48
CA VAL A 146 -4.91 -0.26 -9.05
C VAL A 146 -3.86 -0.76 -10.04
N LEU A 147 -3.92 -0.26 -11.27
CA LEU A 147 -2.96 -0.57 -12.32
C LEU A 147 -2.26 0.72 -12.75
N ILE A 148 -0.95 0.75 -12.60
CA ILE A 148 -0.09 1.77 -13.22
C ILE A 148 0.71 1.04 -14.28
N PRO A 149 0.48 1.32 -15.59
CA PRO A 149 1.12 0.61 -16.69
C PRO A 149 2.65 0.55 -16.54
N ASP A 150 3.21 -0.62 -16.77
CA ASP A 150 4.66 -0.90 -16.68
C ASP A 150 5.30 -0.60 -15.31
N ARG A 151 4.50 -0.41 -14.26
CA ARG A 151 4.96 -0.09 -12.91
C ARG A 151 4.36 -0.99 -11.84
N VAL A 152 3.09 -0.76 -11.49
CA VAL A 152 2.45 -1.38 -10.32
C VAL A 152 1.15 -2.07 -10.73
N ARG A 153 0.96 -3.28 -10.21
CA ARG A 153 -0.35 -3.89 -10.05
C ARG A 153 -0.59 -4.11 -8.57
N ALA A 154 -1.59 -3.45 -8.00
CA ALA A 154 -1.92 -3.55 -6.59
C ALA A 154 -3.38 -3.97 -6.43
N GLY A 155 -3.62 -5.01 -5.64
CA GLY A 155 -4.95 -5.55 -5.38
C GLY A 155 -5.32 -5.46 -3.91
N TYR A 156 -6.53 -4.99 -3.63
CA TYR A 156 -7.07 -4.86 -2.28
C TYR A 156 -7.97 -6.05 -1.95
N VAL A 157 -7.67 -6.71 -0.85
CA VAL A 157 -8.42 -7.86 -0.31
C VAL A 157 -9.09 -7.42 0.98
N ASP A 158 -10.42 -7.55 1.08
CA ASP A 158 -11.13 -7.22 2.33
C ASP A 158 -10.89 -8.29 3.40
N THR A 159 -9.97 -8.02 4.29
CA THR A 159 -9.66 -8.83 5.46
C THR A 159 -10.20 -8.21 6.75
N THR A 160 -11.04 -7.18 6.66
CA THR A 160 -11.48 -6.40 7.83
C THR A 160 -12.22 -7.22 8.88
N ALA A 161 -13.01 -8.20 8.46
CA ALA A 161 -13.70 -9.11 9.38
C ALA A 161 -12.74 -10.05 10.15
N LEU A 162 -11.56 -10.33 9.59
CA LEU A 162 -10.57 -11.25 10.17
C LEU A 162 -9.48 -10.49 10.92
N LEU A 163 -8.97 -9.39 10.33
CA LEU A 163 -7.76 -8.70 10.79
C LEU A 163 -8.02 -7.26 11.25
N GLY A 164 -9.22 -6.72 10.97
CA GLY A 164 -9.57 -5.33 11.29
C GLY A 164 -9.04 -4.29 10.29
N HIS A 165 -8.36 -4.71 9.24
CA HIS A 165 -7.81 -3.87 8.17
C HIS A 165 -7.86 -4.58 6.82
N TRP A 166 -7.66 -3.86 5.73
CA TRP A 166 -7.45 -4.44 4.40
C TRP A 166 -6.04 -5.00 4.27
N LEU A 167 -5.85 -5.89 3.31
CA LEU A 167 -4.55 -6.31 2.83
C LEU A 167 -4.40 -5.84 1.38
N GLU A 168 -3.28 -5.20 1.06
CA GLU A 168 -2.90 -4.87 -0.30
C GLU A 168 -1.82 -5.82 -0.76
N VAL A 169 -1.96 -6.36 -1.97
CA VAL A 169 -0.95 -7.24 -2.58
C VAL A 169 -0.43 -6.60 -3.87
N CYS A 170 0.87 -6.34 -3.92
CA CYS A 170 1.50 -5.61 -5.00
C CYS A 170 2.42 -6.49 -5.85
N GLN A 171 2.46 -6.18 -7.14
CA GLN A 171 3.55 -6.51 -8.04
C GLN A 171 4.29 -5.21 -8.37
N LEU A 172 5.57 -5.10 -7.98
CA LEU A 172 6.39 -3.91 -8.12
C LEU A 172 7.47 -4.13 -9.15
N GLN A 173 7.62 -3.20 -10.09
CA GLN A 173 8.74 -3.21 -11.02
C GLN A 173 10.03 -2.71 -10.36
N ALA A 174 11.18 -2.98 -10.99
CA ALA A 174 12.47 -2.61 -10.44
C ALA A 174 12.60 -1.10 -10.16
N ALA A 175 12.00 -0.25 -11.00
CA ALA A 175 12.01 1.20 -10.83
C ALA A 175 11.22 1.64 -9.58
N ASP A 176 10.13 0.94 -9.23
CA ASP A 176 9.35 1.23 -8.03
C ASP A 176 10.11 0.81 -6.78
N ILE A 177 10.76 -0.35 -6.82
CA ILE A 177 11.63 -0.83 -5.74
C ILE A 177 12.80 0.15 -5.52
N GLU A 178 13.39 0.70 -6.58
CA GLU A 178 14.44 1.71 -6.50
C GLU A 178 13.90 3.01 -5.86
N PHE A 179 12.75 3.49 -6.28
CA PHE A 179 12.09 4.67 -5.70
C PHE A 179 11.84 4.50 -4.20
N PHE A 180 11.20 3.41 -3.77
CA PHE A 180 10.92 3.15 -2.36
C PHE A 180 12.19 2.94 -1.53
N SER A 181 13.21 2.30 -2.13
CA SER A 181 14.53 2.15 -1.49
C SER A 181 15.21 3.50 -1.26
N GLY A 182 15.02 4.46 -2.19
CA GLY A 182 15.47 5.84 -2.05
C GLY A 182 14.83 6.53 -0.86
N LEU A 183 13.49 6.44 -0.70
CA LEU A 183 12.78 7.02 0.44
C LEU A 183 13.29 6.47 1.78
N VAL A 184 13.56 5.16 1.86
CA VAL A 184 14.12 4.54 3.08
C VAL A 184 15.54 5.04 3.35
N ALA A 185 16.36 5.22 2.31
CA ALA A 185 17.75 5.68 2.46
C ALA A 185 17.83 7.14 2.89
N GLU A 186 16.96 8.01 2.38
CA GLU A 186 16.90 9.44 2.74
C GLU A 186 16.41 9.67 4.17
N SER A 187 15.72 8.69 4.75
CA SER A 187 15.13 8.76 6.09
C SER A 187 16.03 8.23 7.22
N ALA A 188 17.24 7.78 6.89
CA ALA A 188 18.22 7.22 7.83
C ALA A 188 19.26 8.27 8.25
#